data_f16f2998fcf3ff2eeed58dad7bb5ee34
#
_entry.id   f16f2998fcf3ff2eeed58dad7bb5ee34
#
_cell.length_a   1.000
_cell.length_b   1.000
_cell.length_c   1.000
_cell.angle_alpha   90.00
_cell.angle_beta   90.00
_cell.angle_gamma   90.00
#
_symmetry.space_group_name_H-M   'P 1'
#
loop_
_entity.id
_entity.type
_entity.pdbx_description
1 polymer ?
#
loop_
_entity_poly.entity_id
_entity_poly.type
_entity_poly.pdbx_seq_one_letter_code
_entity_poly.pdbx_strand_id
1 'polypeptide(L)'
;LSLVGSEMCIRDRSWVASQTNQSLGDLERVVNKESGLLGISGLSSDLRVLEKAWHEGHERAQLAIKTFVHRIARHIAGHAASLRRLDGIIFTGGIGENSSLIRRLVMEHLAVLGVEIDTEMNNRSNSCGERIVSSENARVICAVIPTNEEKMIALDAIHLGKVNASAEFA
;
A
#
# COMPACT_ATOMS: atom_id res chain seq x y z
N LEU A 1 -0.32 16.50 -18.31
CA LEU A 1 0.47 15.26 -18.37
C LEU A 1 -0.09 14.12 -17.52
N SER A 2 -0.91 14.40 -16.50
CA SER A 2 -1.63 13.39 -15.72
C SER A 2 -2.84 12.79 -16.47
N LEU A 3 -3.26 13.42 -17.54
CA LEU A 3 -4.45 13.06 -18.30
C LEU A 3 -4.31 11.77 -19.11
N VAL A 4 -3.11 11.41 -19.51
CA VAL A 4 -2.87 10.22 -20.38
C VAL A 4 -3.30 8.93 -19.68
N GLY A 5 -3.04 8.78 -18.40
CA GLY A 5 -3.47 7.60 -17.63
C GLY A 5 -4.99 7.55 -17.39
N SER A 6 -5.62 8.71 -17.15
CA SER A 6 -7.07 8.80 -16.93
C SER A 6 -7.87 8.62 -18.21
N GLU A 7 -7.40 9.16 -19.32
CA GLU A 7 -8.04 8.95 -20.63
C GLU A 7 -8.00 7.48 -21.06
N MET A 8 -6.89 6.81 -20.85
CA MET A 8 -6.76 5.38 -21.13
C MET A 8 -7.77 4.56 -20.29
N CYS A 9 -7.87 4.84 -19.00
CA CYS A 9 -8.85 4.15 -18.14
C CYS A 9 -10.31 4.40 -18.55
N ILE A 10 -10.65 5.63 -18.96
CA ILE A 10 -12.01 5.98 -19.42
C ILE A 10 -12.31 5.28 -20.75
N ARG A 11 -11.39 5.33 -21.69
CA ARG A 11 -11.53 4.69 -23.00
C ARG A 11 -11.64 3.16 -22.87
N ASP A 12 -10.82 2.57 -22.00
CA ASP A 12 -10.84 1.13 -21.75
C ASP A 12 -12.17 0.69 -21.16
N ARG A 13 -12.75 1.45 -20.22
CA ARG A 13 -14.08 1.14 -19.67
C ARG A 13 -15.18 1.16 -20.73
N SER A 14 -15.18 2.19 -21.58
CA SER A 14 -16.16 2.32 -22.66
C SER A 14 -15.99 1.21 -23.67
N TRP A 15 -14.75 0.85 -24.00
CA TRP A 15 -14.46 -0.25 -24.91
C TRP A 15 -14.91 -1.58 -24.34
N VAL A 16 -14.58 -1.90 -23.07
CA VAL A 16 -15.01 -3.14 -22.40
C VAL A 16 -16.53 -3.19 -22.33
N ALA A 17 -17.23 -2.08 -22.00
CA ALA A 17 -18.69 -2.01 -22.00
C ALA A 17 -19.27 -2.41 -23.36
N SER A 18 -18.70 -1.88 -24.45
CA SER A 18 -19.14 -2.18 -25.79
C SER A 18 -18.90 -3.64 -26.22
N GLN A 19 -17.81 -4.26 -25.73
CA GLN A 19 -17.47 -5.64 -26.06
C GLN A 19 -18.26 -6.67 -25.23
N THR A 20 -18.60 -6.32 -23.99
CA THR A 20 -19.27 -7.25 -23.06
C THR A 20 -20.78 -7.04 -22.98
N ASN A 21 -21.31 -6.00 -23.63
CA ASN A 21 -22.73 -5.60 -23.56
C ASN A 21 -23.21 -5.35 -22.10
N GLN A 22 -22.29 -4.98 -21.21
CA GLN A 22 -22.56 -4.68 -19.81
C GLN A 22 -22.88 -3.19 -19.61
N SER A 23 -23.73 -2.89 -18.64
CA SER A 23 -23.96 -1.50 -18.25
C SER A 23 -22.70 -0.90 -17.58
N LEU A 24 -22.56 0.42 -17.62
CA LEU A 24 -21.47 1.10 -16.92
C LEU A 24 -21.47 0.82 -15.41
N GLY A 25 -22.65 0.67 -14.80
CA GLY A 25 -22.80 0.31 -13.39
C GLY A 25 -22.30 -1.10 -13.07
N ASP A 26 -22.60 -2.07 -13.94
CA ASP A 26 -22.07 -3.44 -13.78
C ASP A 26 -20.55 -3.46 -13.92
N LEU A 27 -20.02 -2.72 -14.89
CA LEU A 27 -18.59 -2.59 -15.10
C LEU A 27 -17.89 -1.93 -13.89
N GLU A 28 -18.50 -0.92 -13.32
CA GLU A 28 -17.98 -0.27 -12.11
C GLU A 28 -17.93 -1.25 -10.92
N ARG A 29 -18.96 -2.07 -10.76
CA ARG A 29 -18.98 -3.14 -9.76
C ARG A 29 -17.86 -4.15 -9.99
N VAL A 30 -17.69 -4.62 -11.23
CA VAL A 30 -16.62 -5.57 -11.59
C VAL A 30 -15.25 -4.99 -11.32
N VAL A 31 -14.98 -3.74 -11.74
CA VAL A 31 -13.67 -3.10 -11.55
C VAL A 31 -13.36 -2.87 -10.07
N ASN A 32 -14.35 -2.46 -9.28
CA ASN A 32 -14.14 -2.11 -7.88
C ASN A 32 -14.23 -3.30 -6.91
N LYS A 33 -14.99 -4.35 -7.24
CA LYS A 33 -15.32 -5.44 -6.32
C LYS A 33 -14.81 -6.81 -6.74
N GLU A 34 -14.68 -7.05 -8.06
CA GLU A 34 -14.43 -8.39 -8.61
C GLU A 34 -13.08 -8.49 -9.34
N SER A 35 -12.39 -7.36 -9.49
CA SER A 35 -11.04 -7.26 -10.10
C SER A 35 -9.93 -7.30 -9.04
N GLY A 36 -8.73 -6.86 -9.43
CA GLY A 36 -7.59 -6.72 -8.53
C GLY A 36 -7.16 -8.05 -7.95
N LEU A 37 -6.97 -8.09 -6.63
CA LEU A 37 -6.51 -9.31 -5.93
C LEU A 37 -7.47 -10.47 -6.11
N LEU A 38 -8.78 -10.24 -6.01
CA LEU A 38 -9.79 -11.28 -6.22
C LEU A 38 -9.76 -11.79 -7.67
N GLY A 39 -9.77 -10.90 -8.66
CA GLY A 39 -9.78 -11.28 -10.07
C GLY A 39 -8.54 -12.06 -10.48
N ILE A 40 -7.36 -11.71 -9.98
CA ILE A 40 -6.10 -12.41 -10.28
C ILE A 40 -6.04 -13.75 -9.54
N SER A 41 -6.33 -13.74 -8.23
CA SER A 41 -6.23 -14.96 -7.42
C SER A 41 -7.36 -15.95 -7.67
N GLY A 42 -8.56 -15.46 -7.98
CA GLY A 42 -9.79 -16.25 -8.00
C GLY A 42 -10.20 -16.76 -6.61
N LEU A 43 -9.59 -16.23 -5.52
CA LEU A 43 -9.74 -16.75 -4.17
C LEU A 43 -10.34 -15.70 -3.22
N SER A 44 -9.69 -14.53 -3.10
CA SER A 44 -10.10 -13.51 -2.15
C SER A 44 -9.54 -12.13 -2.52
N SER A 45 -10.21 -11.06 -2.08
CA SER A 45 -9.66 -9.71 -2.03
C SER A 45 -8.90 -9.42 -0.73
N ASP A 46 -9.04 -10.27 0.29
CA ASP A 46 -8.35 -10.14 1.59
C ASP A 46 -6.92 -10.68 1.48
N LEU A 47 -5.96 -9.78 1.71
CA LEU A 47 -4.54 -10.13 1.61
C LEU A 47 -4.12 -11.20 2.63
N ARG A 48 -4.73 -11.23 3.81
CA ARG A 48 -4.43 -12.26 4.84
C ARG A 48 -4.75 -13.67 4.34
N VAL A 49 -5.84 -13.82 3.61
CA VAL A 49 -6.23 -15.09 2.97
C VAL A 49 -5.23 -15.45 1.87
N LEU A 50 -4.81 -14.45 1.10
CA LEU A 50 -3.83 -14.66 0.03
C LEU A 50 -2.43 -14.99 0.55
N GLU A 51 -2.00 -14.40 1.67
CA GLU A 51 -0.73 -14.74 2.32
C GLU A 51 -0.72 -16.18 2.85
N LYS A 52 -1.82 -16.62 3.44
CA LYS A 52 -1.97 -18.04 3.83
C LYS A 52 -1.84 -18.95 2.61
N ALA A 53 -2.57 -18.66 1.55
CA ALA A 53 -2.52 -19.42 0.30
C ALA A 53 -1.13 -19.35 -0.38
N TRP A 54 -0.40 -18.24 -0.23
CA TRP A 54 0.99 -18.11 -0.67
C TRP A 54 1.88 -19.17 -0.02
N HIS A 55 1.79 -19.34 1.30
CA HIS A 55 2.58 -20.33 2.04
C HIS A 55 2.17 -21.78 1.74
N GLU A 56 0.92 -21.98 1.32
CA GLU A 56 0.40 -23.26 0.85
C GLU A 56 0.78 -23.58 -0.61
N GLY A 57 1.49 -22.67 -1.29
CA GLY A 57 1.94 -22.86 -2.66
C GLY A 57 0.89 -22.55 -3.75
N HIS A 58 -0.20 -21.86 -3.43
CA HIS A 58 -1.26 -21.55 -4.38
C HIS A 58 -0.77 -20.55 -5.46
N GLU A 59 -0.56 -20.99 -6.68
CA GLU A 59 0.11 -20.23 -7.75
C GLU A 59 -0.60 -18.89 -8.06
N ARG A 60 -1.93 -18.88 -8.15
CA ARG A 60 -2.67 -17.65 -8.46
C ARG A 60 -2.65 -16.64 -7.31
N ALA A 61 -2.63 -17.11 -6.06
CA ALA A 61 -2.43 -16.23 -4.91
C ALA A 61 -1.03 -15.59 -4.92
N GLN A 62 -0.01 -16.39 -5.28
CA GLN A 62 1.34 -15.87 -5.46
C GLN A 62 1.42 -14.83 -6.58
N LEU A 63 0.75 -15.09 -7.71
CA LEU A 63 0.69 -14.12 -8.81
C LEU A 63 0.00 -12.82 -8.39
N ALA A 64 -1.11 -12.91 -7.66
CA ALA A 64 -1.83 -11.75 -7.15
C ALA A 64 -0.97 -10.90 -6.21
N ILE A 65 -0.28 -11.53 -5.26
CA ILE A 65 0.64 -10.85 -4.34
C ILE A 65 1.82 -10.23 -5.10
N LYS A 66 2.45 -10.94 -6.02
CA LYS A 66 3.56 -10.41 -6.83
C LYS A 66 3.12 -9.19 -7.64
N THR A 67 1.92 -9.23 -8.24
CA THR A 67 1.36 -8.10 -8.99
C THR A 67 1.09 -6.90 -8.07
N PHE A 68 0.55 -7.13 -6.89
CA PHE A 68 0.30 -6.09 -5.88
C PHE A 68 1.60 -5.43 -5.44
N VAL A 69 2.60 -6.22 -5.06
CA VAL A 69 3.94 -5.75 -4.66
C VAL A 69 4.61 -4.96 -5.77
N HIS A 70 4.59 -5.47 -7.01
CA HIS A 70 5.17 -4.77 -8.16
C HIS A 70 4.54 -3.39 -8.36
N ARG A 71 3.22 -3.26 -8.21
CA ARG A 71 2.55 -1.96 -8.31
C ARG A 71 2.98 -1.01 -7.21
N ILE A 72 3.06 -1.48 -5.95
CA ILE A 72 3.55 -0.66 -4.83
C ILE A 72 4.97 -0.17 -5.12
N ALA A 73 5.87 -1.07 -5.49
CA ALA A 73 7.27 -0.72 -5.78
C ALA A 73 7.37 0.32 -6.92
N ARG A 74 6.58 0.17 -7.99
CA ARG A 74 6.51 1.16 -9.08
C ARG A 74 6.04 2.53 -8.60
N HIS A 75 5.03 2.59 -7.73
CA HIS A 75 4.57 3.86 -7.19
C HIS A 75 5.63 4.51 -6.30
N ILE A 76 6.27 3.74 -5.42
CA ILE A 76 7.38 4.25 -4.59
C ILE A 76 8.51 4.79 -5.46
N ALA A 77 8.95 4.04 -6.48
CA ALA A 77 10.00 4.48 -7.39
C ALA A 77 9.59 5.72 -8.19
N GLY A 78 8.33 5.80 -8.64
CA GLY A 78 7.78 6.98 -9.31
C GLY A 78 7.78 8.22 -8.42
N HIS A 79 7.40 8.09 -7.17
CA HIS A 79 7.47 9.18 -6.20
C HIS A 79 8.92 9.55 -5.85
N ALA A 80 9.81 8.57 -5.73
CA ALA A 80 11.23 8.81 -5.49
C ALA A 80 11.87 9.67 -6.58
N ALA A 81 11.42 9.53 -7.83
CA ALA A 81 11.87 10.37 -8.94
C ALA A 81 11.53 11.87 -8.78
N SER A 82 10.55 12.21 -7.96
CA SER A 82 10.17 13.59 -7.64
C SER A 82 10.94 14.17 -6.46
N LEU A 83 11.74 13.38 -5.76
CA LEU A 83 12.54 13.79 -4.62
C LEU A 83 13.96 14.14 -5.08
N ARG A 84 14.60 15.08 -4.37
CA ARG A 84 16.04 15.35 -4.57
C ARG A 84 16.91 14.22 -4.02
N ARG A 85 16.45 13.59 -2.95
CA ARG A 85 17.11 12.48 -2.24
C ARG A 85 16.05 11.61 -1.55
N LEU A 86 16.24 10.31 -1.58
CA LEU A 86 15.45 9.36 -0.84
C LEU A 86 16.24 8.94 0.41
N ASP A 87 15.79 9.37 1.58
CA ASP A 87 16.41 9.05 2.87
C ASP A 87 15.77 7.86 3.56
N GLY A 88 14.46 7.69 3.38
CA GLY A 88 13.75 6.59 4.01
C GLY A 88 12.41 6.27 3.38
N ILE A 89 11.91 5.08 3.71
CA ILE A 89 10.58 4.56 3.36
C ILE A 89 9.91 4.10 4.65
N ILE A 90 8.69 4.57 4.88
CA ILE A 90 7.91 4.20 6.07
C ILE A 90 6.79 3.24 5.66
N PHE A 91 6.75 2.09 6.30
CA PHE A 91 5.64 1.14 6.22
C PHE A 91 4.67 1.39 7.38
N THR A 92 3.41 1.62 7.06
CA THR A 92 2.38 1.97 8.04
C THR A 92 1.02 1.40 7.62
N GLY A 93 0.03 1.50 8.49
CA GLY A 93 -1.32 0.97 8.26
C GLY A 93 -1.38 -0.55 8.28
N GLY A 94 -2.57 -1.11 8.10
CA GLY A 94 -2.83 -2.52 8.32
C GLY A 94 -1.86 -3.49 7.62
N ILE A 95 -1.54 -3.25 6.35
CA ILE A 95 -0.64 -4.11 5.57
C ILE A 95 0.82 -3.81 5.90
N GLY A 96 1.21 -2.53 5.90
CA GLY A 96 2.59 -2.12 6.15
C GLY A 96 3.09 -2.54 7.53
N GLU A 97 2.24 -2.50 8.52
CA GLU A 97 2.55 -2.89 9.89
C GLU A 97 2.56 -4.41 10.09
N ASN A 98 1.59 -5.13 9.50
CA ASN A 98 1.32 -6.52 9.86
C ASN A 98 1.93 -7.56 8.91
N SER A 99 2.20 -7.20 7.64
CA SER A 99 2.71 -8.15 6.66
C SER A 99 4.21 -8.05 6.46
N SER A 100 4.97 -8.95 7.10
CA SER A 100 6.40 -9.07 6.85
C SER A 100 6.71 -9.57 5.43
N LEU A 101 5.82 -10.39 4.86
CA LEU A 101 5.94 -10.88 3.49
C LEU A 101 5.88 -9.72 2.48
N ILE A 102 4.87 -8.86 2.60
CA ILE A 102 4.70 -7.74 1.66
C ILE A 102 5.87 -6.76 1.80
N ARG A 103 6.26 -6.39 3.02
CA ARG A 103 7.41 -5.51 3.23
C ARG A 103 8.68 -6.09 2.58
N ARG A 104 8.97 -7.36 2.83
CA ARG A 104 10.13 -8.05 2.24
C ARG A 104 10.11 -7.97 0.72
N LEU A 105 9.02 -8.38 0.09
CA LEU A 105 8.91 -8.40 -1.36
C LEU A 105 9.00 -6.98 -1.97
N VAL A 106 8.41 -5.98 -1.33
CA VAL A 106 8.53 -4.57 -1.77
C VAL A 106 9.98 -4.09 -1.67
N MET A 107 10.66 -4.36 -0.55
CA MET A 107 12.05 -3.95 -0.35
C MET A 107 13.00 -4.63 -1.35
N GLU A 108 12.78 -5.92 -1.64
CA GLU A 108 13.53 -6.65 -2.69
C GLU A 108 13.39 -5.97 -4.06
N HIS A 109 12.19 -5.51 -4.44
CA HIS A 109 11.98 -4.76 -5.68
C HIS A 109 12.64 -3.37 -5.69
N LEU A 110 12.88 -2.79 -4.52
CA LEU A 110 13.47 -1.45 -4.38
C LEU A 110 14.98 -1.47 -4.12
N ALA A 111 15.63 -2.64 -4.25
CA ALA A 111 17.08 -2.78 -4.04
C ALA A 111 17.90 -1.81 -4.91
N VAL A 112 17.45 -1.52 -6.14
CA VAL A 112 18.07 -0.54 -7.04
C VAL A 112 18.12 0.88 -6.45
N LEU A 113 17.23 1.21 -5.52
CA LEU A 113 17.22 2.49 -4.82
C LEU A 113 18.15 2.51 -3.60
N GLY A 114 18.82 1.40 -3.28
CA GLY A 114 19.68 1.27 -2.11
C GLY A 114 18.93 0.81 -0.86
N VAL A 115 17.78 0.19 -1.04
CA VAL A 115 17.03 -0.49 0.02
C VAL A 115 17.64 -1.87 0.24
N GLU A 116 17.90 -2.22 1.50
CA GLU A 116 18.41 -3.53 1.90
C GLU A 116 17.69 -3.98 3.18
N ILE A 117 17.14 -5.18 3.17
CA ILE A 117 16.30 -5.68 4.26
C ILE A 117 17.12 -6.31 5.39
N ASP A 118 16.74 -6.04 6.63
CA ASP A 118 17.05 -6.87 7.78
C ASP A 118 15.91 -7.88 7.99
N THR A 119 16.18 -9.14 7.64
CA THR A 119 15.16 -10.20 7.69
C THR A 119 14.69 -10.48 9.12
N GLU A 120 15.58 -10.43 10.11
CA GLU A 120 15.24 -10.68 11.50
C GLU A 120 14.31 -9.58 12.03
N MET A 121 14.71 -8.32 11.86
CA MET A 121 13.91 -7.17 12.29
C MET A 121 12.57 -7.08 11.55
N ASN A 122 12.55 -7.42 10.26
CA ASN A 122 11.32 -7.44 9.48
C ASN A 122 10.31 -8.49 9.98
N ASN A 123 10.78 -9.63 10.47
CA ASN A 123 9.93 -10.72 10.93
C ASN A 123 9.48 -10.60 12.39
N ARG A 124 10.00 -9.62 13.15
CA ARG A 124 9.55 -9.36 14.52
C ARG A 124 8.06 -9.00 14.55
N SER A 125 7.39 -9.44 15.63
CA SER A 125 5.96 -9.16 15.85
C SER A 125 5.68 -7.66 15.94
N ASN A 126 4.48 -7.26 15.53
CA ASN A 126 4.00 -5.87 15.62
C ASN A 126 3.89 -5.33 17.05
N SER A 127 3.84 -6.18 18.05
CA SER A 127 3.91 -5.77 19.46
C SER A 127 5.19 -4.99 19.82
N CYS A 128 6.19 -4.99 18.94
CA CYS A 128 7.44 -4.25 19.13
C CYS A 128 7.34 -2.74 18.81
N GLY A 129 6.20 -2.23 18.33
CA GLY A 129 6.02 -0.82 17.99
C GLY A 129 6.87 -0.36 16.79
N GLU A 130 7.37 0.87 16.87
CA GLU A 130 8.24 1.45 15.85
C GLU A 130 9.55 0.68 15.74
N ARG A 131 9.98 0.36 14.52
CA ARG A 131 11.23 -0.36 14.27
C ARG A 131 11.79 -0.11 12.89
N ILE A 132 13.12 -0.12 12.80
CA ILE A 132 13.84 -0.16 11.53
C ILE A 132 13.87 -1.60 11.04
N VAL A 133 13.59 -1.80 9.74
CA VAL A 133 13.55 -3.10 9.07
C VAL A 133 14.53 -3.19 7.91
N SER A 134 15.31 -2.14 7.68
CA SER A 134 16.46 -2.15 6.77
C SER A 134 17.73 -2.52 7.50
N SER A 135 18.72 -3.09 6.78
CA SER A 135 20.05 -3.36 7.31
C SER A 135 20.75 -2.05 7.72
N GLU A 136 21.75 -2.16 8.60
CA GLU A 136 22.55 -1.01 9.04
C GLU A 136 23.34 -0.36 7.90
N ASN A 137 23.66 -1.13 6.85
CA ASN A 137 24.40 -0.67 5.69
C ASN A 137 23.52 -0.14 4.56
N ALA A 138 22.20 -0.20 4.71
CA ALA A 138 21.26 0.29 3.71
C ALA A 138 21.41 1.80 3.52
N ARG A 139 21.48 2.25 2.26
CA ARG A 139 21.49 3.68 1.94
C ARG A 139 20.17 4.35 2.24
N VAL A 140 19.07 3.60 2.12
CA VAL A 140 17.70 4.07 2.38
C VAL A 140 17.15 3.33 3.60
N ILE A 141 16.81 4.07 4.63
CA ILE A 141 16.26 3.50 5.85
C ILE A 141 14.82 3.08 5.61
N CYS A 142 14.49 1.84 5.95
CA CYS A 142 13.11 1.37 5.96
C CYS A 142 12.64 1.15 7.40
N ALA A 143 11.50 1.72 7.74
CA ALA A 143 10.94 1.63 9.08
C ALA A 143 9.46 1.22 9.04
N VAL A 144 9.03 0.52 10.08
CA VAL A 144 7.61 0.31 10.39
C VAL A 144 7.22 1.28 11.48
N ILE A 145 6.21 2.11 11.21
CA ILE A 145 5.66 3.07 12.17
C ILE A 145 4.16 2.84 12.26
N PRO A 146 3.65 2.38 13.43
CA PRO A 146 2.22 2.20 13.62
C PRO A 146 1.45 3.53 13.52
N THR A 147 0.34 3.50 12.80
CA THR A 147 -0.58 4.64 12.77
C THR A 147 -1.35 4.75 14.08
N ASN A 148 -1.59 5.97 14.52
CA ASN A 148 -2.45 6.27 15.65
C ASN A 148 -3.43 7.38 15.29
N GLU A 149 -4.40 7.02 14.44
CA GLU A 149 -5.42 7.95 13.93
C GLU A 149 -6.30 8.51 15.06
N GLU A 150 -6.65 7.67 16.03
CA GLU A 150 -7.46 8.08 17.19
C GLU A 150 -6.77 9.19 18.00
N LYS A 151 -5.46 9.06 18.21
CA LYS A 151 -4.66 10.10 18.89
C LYS A 151 -4.66 11.40 18.11
N MET A 152 -4.53 11.36 16.79
CA MET A 152 -4.55 12.56 15.95
C MET A 152 -5.91 13.24 16.01
N ILE A 153 -7.00 12.48 15.89
CA ILE A 153 -8.37 13.02 16.03
C ILE A 153 -8.56 13.66 17.40
N ALA A 154 -8.09 13.03 18.47
CA ALA A 154 -8.18 13.56 19.82
C ALA A 154 -7.39 14.87 19.98
N LEU A 155 -6.18 14.94 19.42
CA LEU A 155 -5.36 16.17 19.45
C LEU A 155 -6.01 17.30 18.66
N ASP A 156 -6.57 17.04 17.50
CA ASP A 156 -7.27 18.01 16.67
C ASP A 156 -8.55 18.53 17.37
N ALA A 157 -9.30 17.63 18.00
CA ALA A 157 -10.47 18.00 18.79
C ALA A 157 -10.13 18.94 19.96
N ILE A 158 -9.03 18.65 20.68
CA ILE A 158 -8.52 19.50 21.77
C ILE A 158 -8.10 20.88 21.23
N HIS A 159 -7.41 20.89 20.09
CA HIS A 159 -6.94 22.13 19.48
C HIS A 159 -8.12 23.04 19.07
N LEU A 160 -9.10 22.46 18.36
CA LEU A 160 -10.31 23.18 17.93
C LEU A 160 -11.16 23.65 19.11
N GLY A 161 -11.28 22.85 20.17
CA GLY A 161 -11.96 23.25 21.42
C GLY A 161 -11.31 24.45 22.08
N LYS A 162 -9.97 24.53 22.11
CA LYS A 162 -9.25 25.69 22.66
C LYS A 162 -9.40 26.95 21.81
N VAL A 163 -9.40 26.80 20.49
CA VAL A 163 -9.59 27.93 19.55
C VAL A 163 -11.00 28.54 19.72
N ASN A 164 -12.03 27.72 19.82
CA ASN A 164 -13.40 28.20 20.04
C ASN A 164 -13.60 28.86 21.40
N ALA A 165 -13.02 28.30 22.46
CA ALA A 165 -13.05 28.91 23.79
C ALA A 165 -12.37 30.30 23.85
N SER A 166 -11.34 30.50 23.04
CA SER A 166 -10.65 31.80 22.95
C SER A 166 -11.43 32.85 22.13
N ALA A 167 -12.28 32.39 21.23
CA ALA A 167 -13.12 33.28 20.38
C ALA A 167 -14.40 33.79 21.08
N GLU A 168 -14.88 33.09 22.12
CA GLU A 168 -16.06 33.51 22.90
C GLU A 168 -15.75 34.58 23.96
N PHE A 169 -14.50 34.88 24.21
CA PHE A 169 -14.04 35.89 25.19
C PHE A 169 -13.37 37.11 24.56
N ALA A 170 -13.44 37.30 23.26
CA ALA A 170 -12.92 38.45 22.51
C ALA A 170 -14.06 39.25 21.89
#